data_bee8ba85aace401c56bce510dd05366a
#
_entry.id   bee8ba85aace401c56bce510dd05366a
#
_cell.length_a   1.000
_cell.length_b   1.000
_cell.length_c   1.000
_cell.angle_alpha   90.00
_cell.angle_beta   90.00
_cell.angle_gamma   90.00
#
_symmetry.space_group_name_H-M   'P 1'
#
loop_
_entity.id
_entity.type
_entity.pdbx_description
1 polymer ?
#
loop_
_entity_poly.entity_id
_entity_poly.type
_entity_poly.pdbx_seq_one_letter_code
_entity_poly.pdbx_strand_id
1 'polypeptide(L)'
;MLSLDNAFNAEDLDAWAERVHREIGTTQVHYLCEVKIDGLAIALLYEKGVLVRAATRGDGRTGEDVTLNVRTIESIPLTLGGDPSTHPDLIEIRGEVFMLVDQFAALNEAQVAAGKPPFANPRNAAAGSLRQKNPKVTASRPLRMYAHGVGALHWEAGAPATLRRQSDAYALFEQWGVPVSSHNRVVEGMPGVQEMIDYYGDHRHDIEHELDGIVVKVDELALQRQLGATSRAPRWAIAYKYPPEEVNTRLRDILVNVGRTGRVTPFGVMEPVLVAVSTVSMATLHNGSEVKRKGV
;
A
#
# COMPACT_ATOMS: atom_id res chain seq x y z
N MET A 1 11.22 -0.65 7.09
CA MET A 1 10.51 -0.36 5.80
C MET A 1 10.28 1.14 5.70
N LEU A 2 10.88 1.83 4.71
CA LEU A 2 10.74 3.28 4.54
C LEU A 2 9.34 3.67 4.04
N SER A 3 8.94 4.92 4.29
CA SER A 3 7.77 5.53 3.65
C SER A 3 8.13 5.99 2.23
N LEU A 4 7.14 6.38 1.45
CA LEU A 4 7.35 7.07 0.16
C LEU A 4 7.07 8.56 0.35
N ASP A 5 7.80 9.40 -0.39
CA ASP A 5 7.40 10.78 -0.57
C ASP A 5 6.15 10.83 -1.45
N ASN A 6 5.34 11.90 -1.32
CA ASN A 6 4.10 12.04 -2.06
C ASN A 6 4.19 13.19 -3.07
N ALA A 7 3.53 13.00 -4.21
CA ALA A 7 3.16 14.03 -5.16
C ALA A 7 1.62 14.11 -5.19
N PHE A 8 1.07 15.31 -5.16
CA PHE A 8 -0.38 15.54 -5.15
C PHE A 8 -0.89 16.19 -6.43
N ASN A 9 0.02 16.54 -7.33
CA ASN A 9 -0.25 17.18 -8.60
C ASN A 9 0.90 16.89 -9.59
N ALA A 10 0.75 17.32 -10.83
CA ALA A 10 1.76 17.11 -11.87
C ALA A 10 3.06 17.87 -11.56
N GLU A 11 2.98 19.07 -11.00
CA GLU A 11 4.15 19.89 -10.67
C GLU A 11 5.05 19.22 -9.63
N ASP A 12 4.48 18.58 -8.60
CA ASP A 12 5.23 17.82 -7.59
C ASP A 12 5.95 16.62 -8.24
N LEU A 13 5.25 15.93 -9.16
CA LEU A 13 5.78 14.77 -9.87
C LEU A 13 6.92 15.18 -10.81
N ASP A 14 6.73 16.25 -11.58
CA ASP A 14 7.75 16.80 -12.48
C ASP A 14 8.99 17.25 -11.71
N ALA A 15 8.81 17.95 -10.59
CA ALA A 15 9.91 18.35 -9.72
C ALA A 15 10.71 17.16 -9.16
N TRP A 16 10.04 16.05 -8.87
CA TRP A 16 10.71 14.79 -8.50
C TRP A 16 11.50 14.21 -9.68
N ALA A 17 10.87 14.13 -10.86
CA ALA A 17 11.53 13.61 -12.06
C ALA A 17 12.77 14.42 -12.47
N GLU A 18 12.69 15.75 -12.40
CA GLU A 18 13.84 16.64 -12.66
C GLU A 18 15.00 16.38 -11.69
N ARG A 19 14.72 16.13 -10.40
CA ARG A 19 15.77 15.75 -9.42
C ARG A 19 16.41 14.42 -9.79
N VAL A 20 15.60 13.41 -10.15
CA VAL A 20 16.09 12.11 -10.60
C VAL A 20 16.97 12.27 -11.83
N HIS A 21 16.48 12.93 -12.88
CA HIS A 21 17.23 13.13 -14.13
C HIS A 21 18.55 13.87 -13.94
N ARG A 22 18.56 14.91 -13.10
CA ARG A 22 19.79 15.67 -12.78
C ARG A 22 20.81 14.82 -12.05
N GLU A 23 20.38 13.97 -11.11
CA GLU A 23 21.28 13.14 -10.30
C GLU A 23 21.85 11.96 -11.09
N ILE A 24 21.10 11.41 -12.03
CA ILE A 24 21.59 10.32 -12.90
C ILE A 24 22.21 10.79 -14.21
N GLY A 25 22.02 12.06 -14.60
CA GLY A 25 22.63 12.67 -15.79
C GLY A 25 21.95 12.30 -17.13
N THR A 26 20.75 11.76 -17.11
CA THR A 26 19.97 11.44 -18.31
C THR A 26 18.45 11.53 -18.04
N THR A 27 17.69 11.77 -19.10
CA THR A 27 16.23 11.74 -19.11
C THR A 27 15.67 10.41 -19.63
N GLN A 28 16.54 9.55 -20.18
CA GLN A 28 16.16 8.20 -20.64
C GLN A 28 16.17 7.24 -19.46
N VAL A 29 15.01 7.11 -18.81
CA VAL A 29 14.79 6.31 -17.61
C VAL A 29 13.57 5.45 -17.83
N HIS A 30 13.65 4.18 -17.43
CA HIS A 30 12.48 3.33 -17.33
C HIS A 30 11.89 3.49 -15.92
N TYR A 31 10.58 3.63 -15.89
CA TYR A 31 9.83 3.70 -14.65
C TYR A 31 8.94 2.48 -14.51
N LEU A 32 9.03 1.82 -13.37
CA LEU A 32 8.04 0.82 -12.96
C LEU A 32 6.92 1.57 -12.25
N CYS A 33 5.74 1.57 -12.85
CA CYS A 33 4.53 2.18 -12.31
C CYS A 33 3.62 1.09 -11.74
N GLU A 34 3.14 1.28 -10.53
CA GLU A 34 2.31 0.34 -9.78
C GLU A 34 1.07 1.04 -9.26
N VAL A 35 -0.07 0.36 -9.29
CA VAL A 35 -1.24 0.84 -8.57
C VAL A 35 -0.96 0.80 -7.06
N LYS A 36 -1.21 1.91 -6.40
CA LYS A 36 -1.00 2.04 -4.95
C LYS A 36 -2.19 1.44 -4.21
N ILE A 37 -2.04 0.18 -3.81
CA ILE A 37 -3.06 -0.58 -3.09
C ILE A 37 -3.30 0.05 -1.72
N ASP A 38 -4.56 0.21 -1.34
CA ASP A 38 -4.93 0.68 -0.01
C ASP A 38 -5.17 -0.51 0.94
N GLY A 39 -4.09 -0.94 1.59
CA GLY A 39 -4.05 -2.11 2.46
C GLY A 39 -3.16 -1.93 3.68
N LEU A 40 -2.54 -3.00 4.13
CA LEU A 40 -1.58 -3.04 5.24
C LEU A 40 -0.24 -3.58 4.74
N ALA A 41 0.81 -2.76 4.88
CA ALA A 41 2.16 -3.14 4.45
C ALA A 41 2.74 -4.25 5.32
N ILE A 42 3.36 -5.24 4.66
CA ILE A 42 3.95 -6.43 5.25
C ILE A 42 5.34 -6.70 4.68
N ALA A 43 6.20 -7.27 5.52
CA ALA A 43 7.48 -7.86 5.13
C ALA A 43 7.45 -9.37 5.38
N LEU A 44 7.76 -10.15 4.36
CA LEU A 44 7.85 -11.61 4.39
C LEU A 44 9.32 -12.01 4.27
N LEU A 45 9.85 -12.67 5.27
CA LEU A 45 11.22 -13.17 5.27
C LEU A 45 11.24 -14.65 4.89
N TYR A 46 11.91 -14.95 3.79
CA TYR A 46 12.19 -16.31 3.35
C TYR A 46 13.68 -16.63 3.53
N GLU A 47 13.96 -17.80 4.09
CA GLU A 47 15.30 -18.38 4.15
C GLU A 47 15.31 -19.67 3.36
N LYS A 48 16.20 -19.79 2.37
CA LYS A 48 16.31 -20.95 1.48
C LYS A 48 14.94 -21.37 0.90
N GLY A 49 14.16 -20.38 0.49
CA GLY A 49 12.84 -20.56 -0.09
C GLY A 49 11.70 -20.84 0.90
N VAL A 50 11.93 -20.90 2.21
CA VAL A 50 10.89 -21.17 3.22
C VAL A 50 10.54 -19.92 3.99
N LEU A 51 9.24 -19.61 4.15
CA LEU A 51 8.74 -18.49 4.94
C LEU A 51 9.03 -18.72 6.44
N VAL A 52 9.96 -17.94 6.98
CA VAL A 52 10.38 -18.03 8.39
C VAL A 52 9.74 -16.96 9.26
N ARG A 53 9.47 -15.77 8.71
CA ARG A 53 8.87 -14.66 9.46
C ARG A 53 8.04 -13.75 8.58
N ALA A 54 6.99 -13.18 9.18
CA ALA A 54 6.23 -12.08 8.59
C ALA A 54 5.98 -10.99 9.64
N ALA A 55 6.16 -9.73 9.26
CA ALA A 55 5.98 -8.59 10.17
C ALA A 55 5.27 -7.43 9.47
N THR A 56 4.45 -6.69 10.22
CA THR A 56 3.87 -5.43 9.74
C THR A 56 4.95 -4.34 9.65
N ARG A 57 4.67 -3.25 8.94
CA ARG A 57 5.61 -2.12 8.83
C ARG A 57 5.93 -1.47 10.18
N GLY A 58 4.93 -1.43 11.11
CA GLY A 58 5.05 -0.71 12.38
C GLY A 58 5.46 0.75 12.21
N ASP A 59 6.46 1.18 12.97
CA ASP A 59 7.07 2.51 12.90
C ASP A 59 8.13 2.64 11.79
N GLY A 60 8.31 1.61 10.97
CA GLY A 60 9.32 1.50 9.92
C GLY A 60 10.59 0.75 10.33
N ARG A 61 10.82 0.56 11.63
CA ARG A 61 11.96 -0.20 12.22
C ARG A 61 11.47 -1.45 12.93
N THR A 62 10.45 -1.32 13.76
CA THR A 62 9.86 -2.40 14.54
C THR A 62 8.41 -2.58 14.11
N GLY A 63 8.03 -3.80 13.74
CA GLY A 63 6.68 -4.19 13.37
C GLY A 63 6.17 -5.33 14.25
N GLU A 64 4.86 -5.57 14.21
CA GLU A 64 4.26 -6.71 14.88
C GLU A 64 4.57 -8.00 14.12
N ASP A 65 4.95 -9.05 14.83
CA ASP A 65 5.07 -10.39 14.26
C ASP A 65 3.67 -10.94 13.96
N VAL A 66 3.40 -11.19 12.69
CA VAL A 66 2.13 -11.75 12.19
C VAL A 66 2.34 -13.05 11.42
N THR A 67 3.44 -13.73 11.69
CA THR A 67 3.84 -14.95 10.96
C THR A 67 2.75 -16.02 10.96
N LEU A 68 2.14 -16.30 12.11
CA LEU A 68 1.10 -17.30 12.22
C LEU A 68 -0.18 -16.91 11.46
N ASN A 69 -0.50 -15.63 11.43
CA ASN A 69 -1.63 -15.08 10.68
C ASN A 69 -1.37 -15.19 9.18
N VAL A 70 -0.21 -14.75 8.74
CA VAL A 70 0.20 -14.78 7.32
C VAL A 70 0.19 -16.19 6.75
N ARG A 71 0.59 -17.19 7.53
CA ARG A 71 0.54 -18.60 7.12
C ARG A 71 -0.85 -19.11 6.79
N THR A 72 -1.90 -18.37 7.14
CA THR A 72 -3.29 -18.71 6.80
C THR A 72 -3.79 -18.03 5.53
N ILE A 73 -3.01 -17.13 4.92
CA ILE A 73 -3.38 -16.42 3.70
C ILE A 73 -2.97 -17.26 2.50
N GLU A 74 -3.93 -17.82 1.78
CA GLU A 74 -3.71 -18.77 0.68
C GLU A 74 -2.82 -18.21 -0.45
N SER A 75 -2.89 -16.91 -0.72
CA SER A 75 -2.10 -16.28 -1.77
C SER A 75 -0.61 -16.12 -1.42
N ILE A 76 -0.20 -16.39 -0.17
CA ILE A 76 1.20 -16.27 0.26
C ILE A 76 1.82 -17.65 0.33
N PRO A 77 2.80 -17.99 -0.53
CA PRO A 77 3.44 -19.29 -0.50
C PRO A 77 4.26 -19.47 0.79
N LEU A 78 4.07 -20.61 1.47
CA LEU A 78 4.89 -20.97 2.64
C LEU A 78 6.28 -21.44 2.23
N THR A 79 6.39 -21.94 1.00
CA THR A 79 7.64 -22.31 0.35
C THR A 79 7.59 -21.75 -1.07
N LEU A 80 8.66 -21.08 -1.48
CA LEU A 80 8.77 -20.54 -2.83
C LEU A 80 8.71 -21.68 -3.84
N GLY A 81 7.94 -21.48 -4.90
CA GLY A 81 7.81 -22.41 -6.02
C GLY A 81 8.93 -22.25 -7.03
N GLY A 82 8.77 -22.90 -8.19
CA GLY A 82 9.74 -22.84 -9.28
C GLY A 82 10.99 -23.68 -9.02
N ASP A 83 12.09 -23.31 -9.70
CA ASP A 83 13.38 -24.00 -9.56
C ASP A 83 14.10 -23.53 -8.28
N PRO A 84 14.38 -24.45 -7.31
CA PRO A 84 15.08 -24.09 -6.08
C PRO A 84 16.47 -23.48 -6.29
N SER A 85 17.13 -23.73 -7.42
CA SER A 85 18.43 -23.14 -7.74
C SER A 85 18.35 -21.62 -7.98
N THR A 86 17.15 -21.09 -8.24
CA THR A 86 16.88 -19.66 -8.40
C THR A 86 16.56 -18.96 -7.08
N HIS A 87 16.34 -19.72 -6.00
CA HIS A 87 15.97 -19.15 -4.72
C HIS A 87 17.18 -18.49 -4.05
N PRO A 88 17.02 -17.28 -3.48
CA PRO A 88 18.04 -16.68 -2.64
C PRO A 88 18.14 -17.42 -1.30
N ASP A 89 19.32 -17.38 -0.68
CA ASP A 89 19.52 -17.91 0.67
C ASP A 89 18.70 -17.12 1.69
N LEU A 90 18.51 -15.82 1.43
CA LEU A 90 17.65 -14.96 2.23
C LEU A 90 17.02 -13.90 1.33
N ILE A 91 15.71 -13.72 1.48
CA ILE A 91 14.99 -12.60 0.86
C ILE A 91 13.88 -12.06 1.78
N GLU A 92 13.82 -10.73 1.92
CA GLU A 92 12.68 -10.02 2.45
C GLU A 92 11.82 -9.52 1.28
N ILE A 93 10.65 -10.12 1.08
CA ILE A 93 9.66 -9.67 0.12
C ILE A 93 8.70 -8.71 0.82
N ARG A 94 8.55 -7.52 0.27
CA ARG A 94 7.62 -6.50 0.77
C ARG A 94 6.37 -6.51 -0.07
N GLY A 95 5.23 -6.41 0.59
CA GLY A 95 3.93 -6.43 -0.08
C GLY A 95 2.87 -5.66 0.71
N GLU A 96 1.69 -5.61 0.13
CA GLU A 96 0.50 -5.03 0.74
C GLU A 96 -0.55 -6.13 0.90
N VAL A 97 -1.03 -6.33 2.14
CA VAL A 97 -2.18 -7.20 2.43
C VAL A 97 -3.45 -6.38 2.30
N PHE A 98 -4.39 -6.86 1.53
CA PHE A 98 -5.63 -6.15 1.22
C PHE A 98 -6.82 -7.08 1.14
N MET A 99 -8.00 -6.52 0.94
CA MET A 99 -9.25 -7.22 0.72
C MET A 99 -9.90 -6.70 -0.56
N LEU A 100 -10.46 -7.60 -1.37
CA LEU A 100 -11.23 -7.20 -2.54
C LEU A 100 -12.50 -6.46 -2.13
N VAL A 101 -12.95 -5.52 -2.96
CA VAL A 101 -14.14 -4.69 -2.69
C VAL A 101 -15.38 -5.54 -2.46
N ASP A 102 -15.63 -6.52 -3.33
CA ASP A 102 -16.78 -7.41 -3.21
C ASP A 102 -16.72 -8.27 -1.93
N GLN A 103 -15.53 -8.75 -1.58
CA GLN A 103 -15.32 -9.55 -0.38
C GLN A 103 -15.46 -8.71 0.89
N PHE A 104 -15.07 -7.45 0.85
CA PHE A 104 -15.31 -6.50 1.94
C PHE A 104 -16.80 -6.25 2.16
N ALA A 105 -17.57 -6.06 1.08
CA ALA A 105 -19.02 -5.87 1.16
C ALA A 105 -19.71 -7.08 1.82
N ALA A 106 -19.39 -8.29 1.34
CA ALA A 106 -19.94 -9.54 1.90
C ALA A 106 -19.53 -9.74 3.38
N LEU A 107 -18.30 -9.39 3.75
CA LEU A 107 -17.83 -9.45 5.14
C LEU A 107 -18.64 -8.51 6.03
N ASN A 108 -18.91 -7.29 5.58
CA ASN A 108 -19.67 -6.30 6.35
C ASN A 108 -21.14 -6.72 6.51
N GLU A 109 -21.76 -7.29 5.47
CA GLU A 109 -23.11 -7.86 5.57
C GLU A 109 -23.16 -8.96 6.65
N ALA A 110 -22.19 -9.87 6.66
CA ALA A 110 -22.08 -10.91 7.66
C ALA A 110 -21.85 -10.37 9.09
N GLN A 111 -21.04 -9.29 9.24
CA GLN A 111 -20.84 -8.61 10.53
C GLN A 111 -22.15 -8.03 11.07
N VAL A 112 -22.89 -7.31 10.23
CA VAL A 112 -24.18 -6.71 10.60
C VAL A 112 -25.20 -7.79 10.95
N ALA A 113 -25.29 -8.86 10.16
CA ALA A 113 -26.18 -9.99 10.43
C ALA A 113 -25.84 -10.69 11.77
N ALA A 114 -24.56 -10.67 12.18
CA ALA A 114 -24.10 -11.20 13.46
C ALA A 114 -24.21 -10.19 14.63
N GLY A 115 -24.84 -9.02 14.42
CA GLY A 115 -24.98 -7.96 15.43
C GLY A 115 -23.66 -7.24 15.77
N LYS A 116 -22.66 -7.32 14.91
CA LYS A 116 -21.36 -6.67 15.09
C LYS A 116 -21.29 -5.41 14.22
N PRO A 117 -20.50 -4.39 14.65
CA PRO A 117 -20.30 -3.20 13.83
C PRO A 117 -19.55 -3.56 12.53
N PRO A 118 -19.92 -2.95 11.39
CA PRO A 118 -19.20 -3.11 10.15
C PRO A 118 -17.81 -2.45 10.24
N PHE A 119 -16.88 -2.91 9.41
CA PHE A 119 -15.62 -2.21 9.19
C PHE A 119 -15.86 -0.94 8.38
N ALA A 120 -15.09 0.11 8.67
CA ALA A 120 -15.23 1.40 8.01
C ALA A 120 -14.82 1.37 6.52
N ASN A 121 -13.77 0.61 6.18
CA ASN A 121 -13.25 0.48 4.82
C ASN A 121 -12.44 -0.83 4.65
N PRO A 122 -12.11 -1.23 3.41
CA PRO A 122 -11.33 -2.45 3.13
C PRO A 122 -9.96 -2.48 3.81
N ARG A 123 -9.27 -1.34 3.89
CA ARG A 123 -7.98 -1.23 4.59
C ARG A 123 -8.10 -1.58 6.07
N ASN A 124 -9.08 -1.00 6.76
CA ASN A 124 -9.32 -1.29 8.17
C ASN A 124 -9.75 -2.74 8.39
N ALA A 125 -10.56 -3.29 7.47
CA ALA A 125 -10.95 -4.69 7.49
C ALA A 125 -9.74 -5.62 7.32
N ALA A 126 -8.85 -5.33 6.38
CA ALA A 126 -7.63 -6.10 6.16
C ALA A 126 -6.68 -6.01 7.37
N ALA A 127 -6.41 -4.80 7.86
CA ALA A 127 -5.55 -4.58 9.03
C ALA A 127 -6.10 -5.26 10.30
N GLY A 128 -7.39 -5.11 10.57
CA GLY A 128 -8.06 -5.75 11.70
C GLY A 128 -8.11 -7.27 11.59
N SER A 129 -8.21 -7.81 10.38
CA SER A 129 -8.22 -9.26 10.12
C SER A 129 -6.82 -9.88 10.21
N LEU A 130 -5.78 -9.17 9.77
CA LEU A 130 -4.41 -9.67 9.84
C LEU A 130 -3.86 -9.66 11.27
N ARG A 131 -4.20 -8.65 12.07
CA ARG A 131 -3.66 -8.44 13.43
C ARG A 131 -4.47 -9.13 14.53
N GLN A 132 -5.07 -10.29 14.22
CA GLN A 132 -5.83 -11.07 15.19
C GLN A 132 -4.91 -11.89 16.10
N LYS A 133 -5.21 -11.94 17.39
CA LYS A 133 -4.48 -12.80 18.34
C LYS A 133 -4.66 -14.28 18.02
N ASN A 134 -5.82 -14.66 17.49
CA ASN A 134 -6.11 -16.02 17.05
C ASN A 134 -6.01 -16.12 15.51
N PRO A 135 -5.00 -16.80 14.96
CA PRO A 135 -4.84 -16.95 13.51
C PRO A 135 -6.02 -17.60 12.79
N LYS A 136 -6.86 -18.38 13.50
CA LYS A 136 -8.09 -18.94 12.92
C LYS A 136 -9.09 -17.87 12.49
N VAL A 137 -9.09 -16.71 13.14
CA VAL A 137 -9.91 -15.58 12.72
C VAL A 137 -9.37 -14.99 11.42
N THR A 138 -8.07 -14.83 11.29
CA THR A 138 -7.42 -14.44 10.03
C THR A 138 -7.72 -15.43 8.92
N ALA A 139 -7.64 -16.73 9.19
CA ALA A 139 -7.96 -17.79 8.23
C ALA A 139 -9.40 -17.73 7.68
N SER A 140 -10.34 -17.19 8.46
CA SER A 140 -11.73 -17.00 8.02
C SER A 140 -11.96 -15.71 7.21
N ARG A 141 -10.91 -14.93 6.96
CA ARG A 141 -10.98 -13.65 6.26
C ARG A 141 -10.43 -13.77 4.84
N PRO A 142 -11.09 -13.18 3.84
CA PRO A 142 -10.65 -13.25 2.44
C PRO A 142 -9.51 -12.26 2.16
N LEU A 143 -8.38 -12.45 2.84
CA LEU A 143 -7.19 -11.61 2.64
C LEU A 143 -6.39 -12.06 1.43
N ARG A 144 -5.84 -11.08 0.72
CA ARG A 144 -4.88 -11.24 -0.37
C ARG A 144 -3.64 -10.40 -0.14
N MET A 145 -2.58 -10.69 -0.89
CA MET A 145 -1.36 -9.92 -0.86
C MET A 145 -0.79 -9.78 -2.27
N TYR A 146 -0.28 -8.60 -2.60
CA TYR A 146 0.59 -8.39 -3.74
C TYR A 146 1.96 -7.89 -3.28
N ALA A 147 3.01 -8.49 -3.85
CA ALA A 147 4.37 -8.04 -3.62
C ALA A 147 4.63 -6.74 -4.41
N HIS A 148 5.35 -5.80 -3.77
CA HIS A 148 5.70 -4.51 -4.36
C HIS A 148 7.16 -4.10 -4.13
N GLY A 149 7.99 -4.97 -3.58
CA GLY A 149 9.39 -4.62 -3.37
C GLY A 149 10.21 -5.70 -2.70
N VAL A 150 11.50 -5.44 -2.69
CA VAL A 150 12.53 -6.27 -2.06
C VAL A 150 13.19 -5.49 -0.93
N GLY A 151 13.41 -6.16 0.21
CA GLY A 151 14.21 -5.64 1.31
C GLY A 151 15.60 -6.27 1.33
N ALA A 152 15.94 -6.98 2.41
CA ALA A 152 17.17 -7.75 2.49
C ALA A 152 17.17 -8.85 1.41
N LEU A 153 18.33 -9.04 0.77
CA LEU A 153 18.49 -10.00 -0.32
C LEU A 153 19.92 -10.51 -0.33
N HIS A 154 20.07 -11.84 -0.32
CA HIS A 154 21.37 -12.49 -0.32
C HIS A 154 21.35 -13.82 -1.08
N TRP A 155 22.36 -14.03 -1.94
CA TRP A 155 22.71 -15.30 -2.56
C TRP A 155 24.17 -15.62 -2.26
N GLU A 156 24.49 -16.78 -1.71
CA GLU A 156 25.87 -17.26 -1.52
C GLU A 156 26.58 -17.45 -2.87
N ALA A 157 25.86 -17.96 -3.87
CA ALA A 157 26.36 -18.16 -5.23
C ALA A 157 26.41 -16.86 -6.08
N GLY A 158 25.96 -15.72 -5.52
CA GLY A 158 25.79 -14.45 -6.25
C GLY A 158 24.41 -14.34 -6.90
N ALA A 159 23.96 -13.09 -7.07
CA ALA A 159 22.65 -12.81 -7.67
C ALA A 159 22.62 -13.19 -9.16
N PRO A 160 21.45 -13.64 -9.69
CA PRO A 160 21.31 -13.89 -11.12
C PRO A 160 21.72 -12.69 -11.96
N ALA A 161 22.47 -12.91 -13.03
CA ALA A 161 22.93 -11.85 -13.93
C ALA A 161 21.76 -11.11 -14.62
N THR A 162 20.59 -11.72 -14.65
CA THR A 162 19.33 -11.16 -15.18
C THR A 162 18.66 -10.16 -14.23
N LEU A 163 18.99 -10.17 -12.94
CA LEU A 163 18.39 -9.27 -11.95
C LEU A 163 19.05 -7.87 -12.05
N ARG A 164 18.61 -7.08 -13.00
CA ARG A 164 19.08 -5.71 -13.27
C ARG A 164 18.06 -4.65 -12.94
N ARG A 165 16.77 -4.99 -12.97
CA ARG A 165 15.63 -4.12 -12.78
C ARG A 165 14.76 -4.60 -11.63
N GLN A 166 13.97 -3.74 -11.08
CA GLN A 166 12.96 -4.13 -10.08
C GLN A 166 11.88 -5.01 -10.72
N SER A 167 11.51 -4.73 -11.97
CA SER A 167 10.60 -5.57 -12.75
C SER A 167 11.13 -6.99 -12.96
N ASP A 168 12.45 -7.19 -13.05
CA ASP A 168 13.03 -8.56 -13.09
C ASP A 168 12.77 -9.32 -11.78
N ALA A 169 12.83 -8.62 -10.64
CA ALA A 169 12.49 -9.24 -9.35
C ALA A 169 11.02 -9.68 -9.28
N TYR A 170 10.12 -8.91 -9.90
CA TYR A 170 8.70 -9.27 -9.96
C TYR A 170 8.45 -10.49 -10.83
N ALA A 171 9.17 -10.61 -11.95
CA ALA A 171 9.15 -11.81 -12.77
C ALA A 171 9.64 -13.05 -12.01
N LEU A 172 10.64 -12.91 -11.13
CA LEU A 172 11.06 -13.98 -10.22
C LEU A 172 9.98 -14.29 -9.18
N PHE A 173 9.31 -13.28 -8.62
CA PHE A 173 8.21 -13.49 -7.66
C PHE A 173 7.10 -14.33 -8.28
N GLU A 174 6.69 -14.04 -9.51
CA GLU A 174 5.69 -14.83 -10.24
C GLU A 174 6.14 -16.28 -10.43
N GLN A 175 7.41 -16.52 -10.81
CA GLN A 175 7.97 -17.85 -10.95
C GLN A 175 8.00 -18.61 -9.61
N TRP A 176 8.18 -17.90 -8.50
CA TRP A 176 8.18 -18.49 -7.15
C TRP A 176 6.77 -18.62 -6.55
N GLY A 177 5.74 -18.21 -7.29
CA GLY A 177 4.34 -18.24 -6.82
C GLY A 177 3.97 -17.13 -5.85
N VAL A 178 4.79 -16.08 -5.72
CA VAL A 178 4.46 -14.89 -4.95
C VAL A 178 3.68 -13.92 -5.85
N PRO A 179 2.44 -13.58 -5.51
CA PRO A 179 1.61 -12.78 -6.40
C PRO A 179 2.10 -11.33 -6.49
N VAL A 180 2.06 -10.81 -7.71
CA VAL A 180 2.26 -9.40 -8.05
C VAL A 180 1.03 -8.85 -8.76
N SER A 181 0.82 -7.55 -8.72
CA SER A 181 -0.32 -6.93 -9.40
C SER A 181 -0.14 -7.01 -10.92
N SER A 182 -1.17 -7.46 -11.63
CA SER A 182 -1.22 -7.43 -13.10
C SER A 182 -1.34 -6.01 -13.68
N HIS A 183 -1.60 -5.03 -12.82
CA HIS A 183 -1.69 -3.61 -13.20
C HIS A 183 -0.32 -2.90 -13.22
N ASN A 184 0.77 -3.60 -12.84
CA ASN A 184 2.11 -3.05 -12.90
C ASN A 184 2.56 -2.89 -14.36
N ARG A 185 3.21 -1.77 -14.68
CA ARG A 185 3.73 -1.48 -16.02
C ARG A 185 5.10 -0.85 -15.95
N VAL A 186 6.00 -1.29 -16.82
CA VAL A 186 7.25 -0.59 -17.11
C VAL A 186 7.00 0.34 -18.28
N VAL A 187 7.30 1.62 -18.09
CA VAL A 187 7.11 2.68 -19.08
C VAL A 187 8.41 3.43 -19.32
N GLU A 188 8.58 4.00 -20.50
CA GLU A 188 9.74 4.81 -20.86
C GLU A 188 9.43 6.30 -20.69
N GLY A 189 10.18 6.95 -19.79
CA GLY A 189 10.06 8.38 -19.54
C GLY A 189 8.75 8.82 -18.86
N MET A 190 8.66 10.11 -18.58
CA MET A 190 7.53 10.72 -17.87
C MET A 190 6.21 10.71 -18.64
N PRO A 191 6.19 10.78 -20.00
CA PRO A 191 4.91 10.67 -20.73
C PRO A 191 4.17 9.36 -20.46
N GLY A 192 4.88 8.23 -20.38
CA GLY A 192 4.27 6.94 -20.04
C GLY A 192 3.79 6.87 -18.58
N VAL A 193 4.48 7.54 -17.66
CA VAL A 193 4.04 7.68 -16.26
C VAL A 193 2.72 8.45 -16.20
N GLN A 194 2.63 9.58 -16.91
CA GLN A 194 1.43 10.41 -16.94
C GLN A 194 0.23 9.67 -17.54
N GLU A 195 0.44 8.94 -18.65
CA GLU A 195 -0.61 8.10 -19.26
C GLU A 195 -1.19 7.11 -18.25
N MET A 196 -0.33 6.45 -17.44
CA MET A 196 -0.80 5.51 -16.43
C MET A 196 -1.56 6.20 -15.30
N ILE A 197 -1.10 7.38 -14.85
CA ILE A 197 -1.78 8.18 -13.83
C ILE A 197 -3.17 8.58 -14.32
N ASP A 198 -3.28 9.10 -15.54
CA ASP A 198 -4.55 9.55 -16.13
C ASP A 198 -5.51 8.37 -16.28
N TYR A 199 -5.02 7.25 -16.83
CA TYR A 199 -5.83 6.06 -17.02
C TYR A 199 -6.46 5.56 -15.72
N TYR A 200 -5.67 5.38 -14.64
CA TYR A 200 -6.20 4.91 -13.37
C TYR A 200 -6.92 6.00 -12.57
N GLY A 201 -6.72 7.27 -12.89
CA GLY A 201 -7.53 8.37 -12.38
C GLY A 201 -8.99 8.23 -12.81
N ASP A 202 -9.20 7.88 -14.09
CA ASP A 202 -10.54 7.70 -14.67
C ASP A 202 -11.14 6.32 -14.36
N HIS A 203 -10.29 5.27 -14.19
CA HIS A 203 -10.70 3.87 -14.06
C HIS A 203 -10.43 3.29 -12.65
N ARG A 204 -10.30 4.16 -11.62
CA ARG A 204 -9.96 3.71 -10.26
C ARG A 204 -10.99 2.76 -9.64
N HIS A 205 -12.25 2.81 -10.09
CA HIS A 205 -13.34 1.97 -9.61
C HIS A 205 -13.51 0.68 -10.41
N ASP A 206 -12.75 0.49 -11.50
CA ASP A 206 -12.80 -0.70 -12.35
C ASP A 206 -11.84 -1.79 -11.87
N ILE A 207 -11.08 -1.49 -10.80
CA ILE A 207 -10.12 -2.42 -10.20
C ILE A 207 -10.79 -3.16 -9.04
N GLU A 208 -10.39 -4.42 -8.85
CA GLU A 208 -10.95 -5.33 -7.85
C GLU A 208 -10.65 -4.94 -6.39
N HIS A 209 -9.73 -4.00 -6.16
CA HIS A 209 -9.34 -3.49 -4.84
C HIS A 209 -9.28 -1.96 -4.84
N GLU A 210 -9.30 -1.37 -3.65
CA GLU A 210 -9.11 0.07 -3.50
C GLU A 210 -7.68 0.49 -3.82
N LEU A 211 -7.56 1.65 -4.47
CA LEU A 211 -6.29 2.33 -4.71
C LEU A 211 -6.39 3.81 -4.34
N ASP A 212 -5.31 4.37 -3.85
CA ASP A 212 -5.22 5.79 -3.48
C ASP A 212 -4.21 6.57 -4.34
N GLY A 213 -3.62 5.93 -5.33
CA GLY A 213 -2.64 6.56 -6.21
C GLY A 213 -1.87 5.59 -7.10
N ILE A 214 -0.77 6.09 -7.64
CA ILE A 214 0.22 5.33 -8.42
C ILE A 214 1.59 5.49 -7.74
N VAL A 215 2.29 4.39 -7.54
CA VAL A 215 3.70 4.42 -7.14
C VAL A 215 4.57 4.38 -8.38
N VAL A 216 5.46 5.36 -8.52
CA VAL A 216 6.42 5.46 -9.62
C VAL A 216 7.80 5.18 -9.07
N LYS A 217 8.52 4.25 -9.68
CA LYS A 217 9.86 3.83 -9.28
C LYS A 217 10.80 3.85 -10.47
N VAL A 218 12.02 4.29 -10.28
CA VAL A 218 13.09 4.04 -11.27
C VAL A 218 13.31 2.53 -11.32
N ASP A 219 13.22 1.93 -12.51
CA ASP A 219 13.19 0.46 -12.63
C ASP A 219 14.60 -0.16 -12.50
N GLU A 220 15.64 0.53 -12.96
CA GLU A 220 17.02 0.03 -12.93
C GLU A 220 17.61 0.05 -11.53
N LEU A 221 17.96 -1.12 -10.98
CA LEU A 221 18.53 -1.27 -9.64
C LEU A 221 19.86 -0.54 -9.45
N ALA A 222 20.64 -0.37 -10.51
CA ALA A 222 21.89 0.40 -10.46
C ALA A 222 21.61 1.89 -10.21
N LEU A 223 20.58 2.45 -10.88
CA LEU A 223 20.17 3.83 -10.70
C LEU A 223 19.49 4.04 -9.33
N GLN A 224 18.72 3.07 -8.85
CA GLN A 224 18.16 3.12 -7.49
C GLN A 224 19.29 3.24 -6.44
N ARG A 225 20.37 2.46 -6.59
CA ARG A 225 21.54 2.53 -5.69
C ARG A 225 22.25 3.88 -5.78
N GLN A 226 22.39 4.45 -6.98
CA GLN A 226 22.98 5.77 -7.20
C GLN A 226 22.16 6.87 -6.52
N LEU A 227 20.85 6.88 -6.70
CA LEU A 227 19.93 7.86 -6.11
C LEU A 227 19.82 7.71 -4.58
N GLY A 228 19.92 6.48 -4.08
CA GLY A 228 19.88 6.18 -2.66
C GLY A 228 18.55 6.53 -1.97
N ALA A 229 18.64 6.82 -0.67
CA ALA A 229 17.48 7.14 0.15
C ALA A 229 17.83 8.21 1.19
N THR A 230 16.82 8.94 1.63
CA THR A 230 16.88 9.75 2.84
C THR A 230 16.61 8.88 4.08
N SER A 231 16.62 9.46 5.26
CA SER A 231 16.20 8.77 6.49
C SER A 231 14.71 8.36 6.49
N ARG A 232 13.90 8.91 5.58
CA ARG A 232 12.44 8.73 5.56
C ARG A 232 11.96 8.00 4.31
N ALA A 233 12.53 8.28 3.14
CA ALA A 233 12.05 7.79 1.85
C ALA A 233 13.18 7.50 0.87
N PRO A 234 13.01 6.52 -0.06
CA PRO A 234 13.89 6.35 -1.21
C PRO A 234 13.76 7.55 -2.15
N ARG A 235 14.88 7.98 -2.76
CA ARG A 235 14.85 9.08 -3.74
C ARG A 235 14.40 8.63 -5.12
N TRP A 236 14.48 7.35 -5.39
CA TRP A 236 14.15 6.70 -6.65
C TRP A 236 12.67 6.28 -6.77
N ALA A 237 11.85 6.59 -5.77
CA ALA A 237 10.42 6.26 -5.79
C ALA A 237 9.59 7.40 -5.20
N ILE A 238 8.39 7.57 -5.75
CA ILE A 238 7.39 8.55 -5.29
C ILE A 238 6.00 7.94 -5.39
N ALA A 239 5.09 8.34 -4.50
CA ALA A 239 3.69 8.01 -4.56
C ALA A 239 2.89 9.22 -5.08
N TYR A 240 2.40 9.15 -6.30
CA TYR A 240 1.40 10.10 -6.80
C TYR A 240 0.05 9.75 -6.20
N LYS A 241 -0.57 10.68 -5.49
CA LYS A 241 -1.87 10.48 -4.84
C LYS A 241 -2.97 11.22 -5.59
N TYR A 242 -4.04 10.51 -5.90
CA TYR A 242 -5.22 11.13 -6.46
C TYR A 242 -5.88 12.09 -5.45
N PRO A 243 -6.53 13.14 -5.94
CA PRO A 243 -7.34 13.99 -5.08
C PRO A 243 -8.36 13.14 -4.30
N PRO A 244 -8.59 13.47 -3.02
CA PRO A 244 -9.62 12.79 -2.23
C PRO A 244 -11.00 13.05 -2.86
N GLU A 245 -11.88 12.08 -2.76
CA GLU A 245 -13.27 12.29 -3.13
C GLU A 245 -13.93 13.28 -2.19
N GLU A 246 -14.65 14.23 -2.75
CA GLU A 246 -15.43 15.21 -2.02
C GLU A 246 -16.93 14.94 -2.24
N VAL A 247 -17.66 14.77 -1.15
CA VAL A 247 -19.10 14.55 -1.17
C VAL A 247 -19.78 15.53 -0.21
N ASN A 248 -20.86 16.13 -0.66
CA ASN A 248 -21.67 17.00 0.18
C ASN A 248 -22.67 16.20 1.01
N THR A 249 -22.79 16.55 2.30
CA THR A 249 -23.80 15.98 3.19
C THR A 249 -24.33 17.04 4.14
N ARG A 250 -25.41 16.72 4.84
CA ARG A 250 -26.04 17.65 5.78
C ARG A 250 -25.45 17.50 7.17
N LEU A 251 -24.95 18.60 7.74
CA LEU A 251 -24.57 18.67 9.16
C LEU A 251 -25.83 18.64 10.02
N ARG A 252 -25.92 17.69 10.95
CA ARG A 252 -27.04 17.51 11.88
C ARG A 252 -26.79 18.17 13.22
N ASP A 253 -25.55 18.04 13.73
CA ASP A 253 -25.16 18.52 15.05
C ASP A 253 -23.65 18.72 15.15
N ILE A 254 -23.21 19.48 16.15
CA ILE A 254 -21.79 19.64 16.51
C ILE A 254 -21.61 19.19 17.95
N LEU A 255 -20.85 18.13 18.15
CA LEU A 255 -20.51 17.60 19.47
C LEU A 255 -19.04 17.82 19.77
N VAL A 256 -18.63 17.57 21.00
CA VAL A 256 -17.24 17.68 21.41
C VAL A 256 -16.74 16.40 22.04
N ASN A 257 -15.50 16.06 21.75
CA ASN A 257 -14.73 15.03 22.45
C ASN A 257 -13.70 15.69 23.34
N VAL A 258 -13.50 15.12 24.53
CA VAL A 258 -12.45 15.56 25.45
C VAL A 258 -11.34 14.51 25.45
N GLY A 259 -10.17 14.91 24.97
CA GLY A 259 -9.00 14.03 24.93
C GLY A 259 -8.42 13.80 26.35
N ARG A 260 -7.54 12.82 26.46
CA ARG A 260 -6.88 12.43 27.73
C ARG A 260 -6.17 13.57 28.43
N THR A 261 -5.69 14.56 27.70
CA THR A 261 -5.01 15.76 28.21
C THR A 261 -5.97 16.92 28.49
N GLY A 262 -7.29 16.71 28.46
CA GLY A 262 -8.31 17.76 28.63
C GLY A 262 -8.57 18.61 27.39
N ARG A 263 -7.91 18.31 26.25
CA ARG A 263 -8.14 19.04 25.02
C ARG A 263 -9.54 18.74 24.46
N VAL A 264 -10.32 19.77 24.26
CA VAL A 264 -11.67 19.69 23.66
C VAL A 264 -11.55 19.82 22.14
N THR A 265 -12.10 18.85 21.41
CA THR A 265 -12.10 18.83 19.94
C THR A 265 -13.53 18.72 19.42
N PRO A 266 -14.05 19.71 18.72
CA PRO A 266 -15.38 19.63 18.11
C PRO A 266 -15.36 18.71 16.89
N PHE A 267 -16.47 18.01 16.67
CA PHE A 267 -16.72 17.24 15.47
C PHE A 267 -18.18 17.38 15.02
N GLY A 268 -18.38 17.38 13.70
CA GLY A 268 -19.70 17.42 13.08
C GLY A 268 -20.29 16.02 13.04
N VAL A 269 -21.57 15.90 13.44
CA VAL A 269 -22.42 14.74 13.18
C VAL A 269 -23.22 15.03 11.93
N MET A 270 -23.10 14.17 10.92
CA MET A 270 -23.64 14.39 9.58
C MET A 270 -24.63 13.29 9.21
N GLU A 271 -25.46 13.55 8.22
CA GLU A 271 -26.17 12.46 7.53
C GLU A 271 -25.15 11.52 6.93
N PRO A 272 -25.30 10.19 7.17
CA PRO A 272 -24.36 9.23 6.61
C PRO A 272 -24.28 9.37 5.10
N VAL A 273 -23.06 9.45 4.57
CA VAL A 273 -22.80 9.59 3.14
C VAL A 273 -21.68 8.63 2.75
N LEU A 274 -21.81 8.01 1.59
CA LEU A 274 -20.78 7.16 1.03
C LEU A 274 -19.71 8.03 0.37
N VAL A 275 -18.45 7.85 0.81
CA VAL A 275 -17.26 8.49 0.21
C VAL A 275 -16.31 7.36 -0.17
N ALA A 276 -16.07 7.18 -1.46
CA ALA A 276 -15.47 5.96 -1.98
C ALA A 276 -16.23 4.73 -1.45
N VAL A 277 -15.55 3.84 -0.72
CA VAL A 277 -16.17 2.63 -0.12
C VAL A 277 -16.48 2.79 1.38
N SER A 278 -16.32 4.00 1.93
CA SER A 278 -16.50 4.28 3.37
C SER A 278 -17.76 5.08 3.62
N THR A 279 -18.61 4.63 4.55
CA THR A 279 -19.73 5.44 5.03
C THR A 279 -19.25 6.38 6.13
N VAL A 280 -19.31 7.68 5.86
CA VAL A 280 -18.87 8.75 6.77
C VAL A 280 -20.11 9.41 7.38
N SER A 281 -20.16 9.48 8.71
CA SER A 281 -21.23 10.14 9.47
C SER A 281 -20.71 11.19 10.46
N MET A 282 -19.37 11.27 10.64
CA MET A 282 -18.74 12.22 11.54
C MET A 282 -17.44 12.76 10.92
N ALA A 283 -17.17 14.05 11.13
CA ALA A 283 -15.92 14.67 10.70
C ALA A 283 -15.39 15.62 11.79
N THR A 284 -14.07 15.63 11.99
CA THR A 284 -13.45 16.55 12.93
C THR A 284 -13.56 18.00 12.44
N LEU A 285 -13.87 18.92 13.34
CA LEU A 285 -13.85 20.36 13.10
C LEU A 285 -12.62 21.03 13.75
N HIS A 286 -11.67 20.23 14.23
CA HIS A 286 -10.35 20.60 14.75
C HIS A 286 -10.37 21.46 16.01
N ASN A 287 -11.02 22.64 15.98
CA ASN A 287 -11.13 23.57 17.10
C ASN A 287 -12.30 24.57 16.88
N GLY A 288 -12.68 25.29 17.93
CA GLY A 288 -13.78 26.25 17.87
C GLY A 288 -13.56 27.43 16.94
N SER A 289 -12.32 27.82 16.65
CA SER A 289 -12.01 28.87 15.68
C SER A 289 -12.33 28.40 14.25
N GLU A 290 -12.08 27.14 13.96
CA GLU A 290 -12.41 26.53 12.67
C GLU A 290 -13.93 26.41 12.46
N VAL A 291 -14.67 26.07 13.51
CA VAL A 291 -16.15 26.08 13.48
C VAL A 291 -16.67 27.47 13.09
N LYS A 292 -16.16 28.52 13.76
CA LYS A 292 -16.53 29.91 13.42
C LYS A 292 -16.14 30.29 11.99
N ARG A 293 -14.94 29.90 11.54
CA ARG A 293 -14.46 30.19 10.18
C ARG A 293 -15.34 29.56 9.11
N LYS A 294 -15.82 28.35 9.36
CA LYS A 294 -16.73 27.64 8.45
C LYS A 294 -18.16 28.15 8.48
N GLY A 295 -18.55 28.92 9.50
CA GLY A 295 -19.90 29.45 9.65
C GLY A 295 -20.95 28.40 10.03
N VAL A 296 -20.56 27.36 10.74
CA VAL A 296 -21.41 26.25 11.20
C VAL A 296 -21.47 26.19 12.71
#